data_8f5d866bb0f07bad14d7680dd74f54bf
#
_entry.id   8f5d866bb0f07bad14d7680dd74f54bf
#
_cell.length_a   1.000
_cell.length_b   1.000
_cell.length_c   1.000
_cell.angle_alpha   90.00
_cell.angle_beta   90.00
_cell.angle_gamma   90.00
#
_symmetry.space_group_name_H-M   'P 1'
#
loop_
_entity.id
_entity.type
_entity.pdbx_description
1 polymer ?
#
loop_
_entity_poly.entity_id
_entity_poly.type
_entity_poly.pdbx_seq_one_letter_code
_entity_poly.pdbx_strand_id
1 'polypeptide(L)'
;MGRLHLHLHGRLKDAAIKSLADAYEARLQSTGLTIHVHTDDLKKYLSKLDSLKGQLFLLDEQGSTFTSTEFAKKIQSLTLLSADTHFAVGPAEGWQNRGQHHPRISLSEMTFPHELAAVLFLEQLYRAIQINKGTSYHKA
;
A
#
# COMPACT_ATOMS: atom_id res chain seq x y z
N MET A 1 18.60 5.46 1.56
CA MET A 1 17.35 5.04 2.19
C MET A 1 16.41 4.47 1.15
N GLY A 2 15.67 3.44 1.52
CA GLY A 2 14.74 2.78 0.62
C GLY A 2 13.52 3.63 0.31
N ARG A 3 12.99 3.46 -0.89
CA ARG A 3 11.77 4.13 -1.33
C ARG A 3 10.55 3.25 -1.10
N LEU A 4 9.39 3.87 -1.05
CA LEU A 4 8.12 3.17 -0.89
C LEU A 4 7.40 3.12 -2.23
N HIS A 5 6.77 1.98 -2.51
CA HIS A 5 6.03 1.75 -3.75
C HIS A 5 4.67 1.13 -3.43
N LEU A 6 3.65 1.56 -4.16
CA LEU A 6 2.32 0.94 -4.11
C LEU A 6 2.01 0.39 -5.51
N HIS A 7 1.62 -0.87 -5.56
CA HIS A 7 1.27 -1.55 -6.81
C HIS A 7 -0.23 -1.81 -6.84
N LEU A 8 -0.85 -1.49 -7.98
CA LEU A 8 -2.27 -1.72 -8.22
C LEU A 8 -2.42 -2.65 -9.43
N HIS A 9 -3.39 -3.55 -9.39
CA HIS A 9 -3.78 -4.37 -10.53
C HIS A 9 -4.98 -3.73 -11.21
N GLY A 10 -4.74 -3.07 -12.34
CA GLY A 10 -5.74 -2.33 -13.05
C GLY A 10 -5.84 -0.87 -12.62
N ARG A 11 -6.42 -0.07 -13.46
CA ARG A 11 -6.63 1.36 -13.22
C ARG A 11 -7.81 1.57 -12.29
N LEU A 12 -7.76 2.64 -11.50
CA LEU A 12 -8.91 3.07 -10.71
C LEU A 12 -9.98 3.59 -11.67
N LYS A 13 -11.17 2.96 -11.64
CA LYS A 13 -12.25 3.26 -12.57
C LYS A 13 -13.31 4.17 -11.97
N ASP A 14 -13.50 4.10 -10.64
CA ASP A 14 -14.45 4.99 -9.96
C ASP A 14 -13.86 6.39 -9.89
N ALA A 15 -14.57 7.38 -10.44
CA ALA A 15 -14.07 8.75 -10.54
C ALA A 15 -13.83 9.38 -9.17
N ALA A 16 -14.68 9.10 -8.19
CA ALA A 16 -14.53 9.65 -6.84
C ALA A 16 -13.32 9.05 -6.15
N ILE A 17 -13.10 7.74 -6.29
CA ILE A 17 -11.95 7.06 -5.73
C ILE A 17 -10.66 7.55 -6.39
N LYS A 18 -10.66 7.68 -7.72
CA LYS A 18 -9.51 8.20 -8.46
C LYS A 18 -9.13 9.60 -8.00
N SER A 19 -10.10 10.48 -7.86
CA SER A 19 -9.89 11.85 -7.40
C SER A 19 -9.26 11.87 -6.00
N LEU A 20 -9.78 11.05 -5.10
CA LEU A 20 -9.27 10.96 -3.73
C LEU A 20 -7.86 10.37 -3.70
N ALA A 21 -7.60 9.33 -4.50
CA ALA A 21 -6.27 8.75 -4.63
C ALA A 21 -5.27 9.78 -5.13
N ASP A 22 -5.63 10.56 -6.15
CA ASP A 22 -4.77 11.61 -6.69
C ASP A 22 -4.45 12.67 -5.63
N ALA A 23 -5.43 13.02 -4.79
CA ALA A 23 -5.22 14.00 -3.71
C ALA A 23 -4.18 13.49 -2.70
N TYR A 24 -4.28 12.22 -2.27
CA TYR A 24 -3.30 11.67 -1.34
C TYR A 24 -1.94 11.46 -2.00
N GLU A 25 -1.91 11.04 -3.26
CA GLU A 25 -0.64 10.92 -3.99
C GLU A 25 0.09 12.26 -4.04
N ALA A 26 -0.63 13.35 -4.32
CA ALA A 26 -0.05 14.67 -4.34
C ALA A 26 0.54 15.06 -2.98
N ARG A 27 -0.14 14.73 -1.87
CA ARG A 27 0.37 14.98 -0.52
C ARG A 27 1.60 14.14 -0.19
N LEU A 28 1.77 12.99 -0.85
CA LEU A 28 2.84 12.05 -0.59
C LEU A 28 4.04 12.21 -1.52
N GLN A 29 4.01 13.15 -2.46
CA GLN A 29 5.09 13.30 -3.45
C GLN A 29 6.46 13.53 -2.81
N SER A 30 6.53 14.32 -1.75
CA SER A 30 7.80 14.62 -1.09
C SER A 30 8.39 13.41 -0.36
N THR A 31 7.63 12.34 -0.17
CA THR A 31 8.10 11.15 0.53
C THR A 31 8.79 10.15 -0.38
N GLY A 32 8.79 10.38 -1.69
CA GLY A 32 9.37 9.47 -2.66
C GLY A 32 8.49 8.26 -2.99
N LEU A 33 7.20 8.30 -2.65
CA LEU A 33 6.27 7.23 -3.01
C LEU A 33 6.08 7.19 -4.53
N THR A 34 6.13 6.00 -5.10
CA THR A 34 5.77 5.75 -6.51
C THR A 34 4.59 4.80 -6.55
N ILE A 35 3.56 5.13 -7.34
CA ILE A 35 2.42 4.26 -7.58
C ILE A 35 2.59 3.62 -8.94
N HIS A 36 2.51 2.28 -8.99
CA HIS A 36 2.63 1.50 -10.21
C HIS A 36 1.28 0.88 -10.54
N VAL A 37 0.73 1.23 -11.70
CA VAL A 37 -0.53 0.65 -12.18
C VAL A 37 -0.19 -0.42 -13.22
N HIS A 38 -0.51 -1.67 -12.91
CA HIS A 38 -0.24 -2.82 -13.78
C HIS A 38 -1.51 -3.14 -14.55
N THR A 39 -1.45 -3.02 -15.88
CA THR A 39 -2.60 -3.27 -16.74
C THR A 39 -2.55 -4.64 -17.40
N ASP A 40 -1.54 -5.44 -17.09
CA ASP A 40 -1.40 -6.81 -17.57
C ASP A 40 -2.41 -7.74 -16.91
N ASP A 41 -2.49 -8.97 -17.41
CA ASP A 41 -3.30 -10.00 -16.76
C ASP A 41 -2.73 -10.34 -15.37
N LEU A 42 -3.52 -11.05 -14.57
CA LEU A 42 -3.17 -11.38 -13.19
C LEU A 42 -1.87 -12.18 -13.12
N LYS A 43 -1.67 -13.12 -14.03
CA LYS A 43 -0.46 -13.95 -14.04
C LYS A 43 0.80 -13.09 -14.21
N LYS A 44 0.76 -12.12 -15.11
CA LYS A 44 1.89 -11.20 -15.31
C LYS A 44 2.07 -10.28 -14.12
N TYR A 45 0.98 -9.82 -13.51
CA TYR A 45 1.05 -9.01 -12.31
C TYR A 45 1.79 -9.75 -11.20
N LEU A 46 1.38 -10.98 -10.92
CA LEU A 46 2.02 -11.80 -9.90
C LEU A 46 3.51 -12.05 -10.23
N SER A 47 3.82 -12.33 -11.48
CA SER A 47 5.20 -12.55 -11.91
C SER A 47 6.05 -11.30 -11.70
N LYS A 48 5.52 -10.12 -12.00
CA LYS A 48 6.24 -8.87 -11.77
C LYS A 48 6.46 -8.61 -10.29
N LEU A 49 5.46 -8.90 -9.45
CA LEU A 49 5.61 -8.77 -7.99
C LEU A 49 6.72 -9.69 -7.47
N ASP A 50 6.75 -10.94 -7.94
CA ASP A 50 7.78 -11.90 -7.52
C ASP A 50 9.19 -11.48 -7.93
N SER A 51 9.33 -10.65 -8.95
CA SER A 51 10.64 -10.21 -9.44
C SER A 51 11.12 -8.91 -8.80
N LEU A 52 10.33 -8.28 -7.95
CA LEU A 52 10.72 -7.02 -7.32
C LEU A 52 11.89 -7.21 -6.37
N LYS A 53 12.78 -6.22 -6.36
CA LYS A 53 13.87 -6.17 -5.39
C LYS A 53 13.42 -5.41 -4.15
N GLY A 54 13.85 -5.88 -2.98
CA GLY A 54 13.46 -5.29 -1.72
C GLY A 54 12.35 -6.10 -1.07
N GLN A 55 11.63 -5.48 -0.15
CA GLN A 55 10.56 -6.14 0.59
C GLN A 55 9.22 -5.93 -0.11
N LEU A 56 8.38 -6.96 -0.08
CA LEU A 56 7.02 -6.89 -0.62
C LEU A 56 6.03 -7.33 0.45
N PHE A 57 5.02 -6.52 0.68
CA PHE A 57 3.89 -6.85 1.54
C PHE A 57 2.62 -6.81 0.71
N LEU A 58 1.83 -7.89 0.75
CA LEU A 58 0.52 -7.93 0.11
C LEU A 58 -0.51 -7.36 1.08
N LEU A 59 -1.41 -6.53 0.58
CA LEU A 59 -2.53 -6.02 1.39
C LEU A 59 -3.66 -7.05 1.35
N ASP A 60 -4.01 -7.58 2.51
CA ASP A 60 -4.99 -8.67 2.64
C ASP A 60 -5.61 -8.60 4.04
N GLU A 61 -6.94 -8.69 4.13
CA GLU A 61 -7.65 -8.66 5.41
C GLU A 61 -7.22 -9.78 6.36
N GLN A 62 -6.58 -10.82 5.85
CA GLN A 62 -6.05 -11.93 6.67
C GLN A 62 -4.61 -11.70 7.10
N GLY A 63 -4.00 -10.58 6.73
CA GLY A 63 -2.64 -10.27 7.12
C GLY A 63 -2.53 -9.75 8.55
N SER A 64 -1.30 -9.39 8.95
CA SER A 64 -1.05 -8.80 10.26
C SER A 64 -1.74 -7.45 10.38
N THR A 65 -2.41 -7.22 11.51
CA THR A 65 -3.12 -5.96 11.78
C THR A 65 -2.24 -5.00 12.57
N PHE A 66 -2.50 -3.70 12.38
CA PHE A 66 -1.77 -2.64 13.06
C PHE A 66 -2.75 -1.53 13.43
N THR A 67 -2.50 -0.88 14.56
CA THR A 67 -3.09 0.44 14.80
C THR A 67 -2.38 1.44 13.88
N SER A 68 -2.96 2.62 13.69
CA SER A 68 -2.31 3.65 12.86
C SER A 68 -0.94 4.05 13.42
N THR A 69 -0.79 4.10 14.74
CA THR A 69 0.49 4.43 15.38
C THR A 69 1.51 3.31 15.24
N GLU A 70 1.08 2.06 15.33
CA GLU A 70 1.96 0.91 15.06
C GLU A 70 2.41 0.88 13.60
N PHE A 71 1.49 1.17 12.68
CA PHE A 71 1.82 1.25 11.27
C PHE A 71 2.84 2.36 10.99
N ALA A 72 2.69 3.51 11.67
CA ALA A 72 3.64 4.61 11.55
C ALA A 72 5.05 4.17 11.96
N LYS A 73 5.18 3.41 13.05
CA LYS A 73 6.47 2.88 13.49
C LYS A 73 7.07 1.93 12.46
N LYS A 74 6.22 1.06 11.88
CA LYS A 74 6.66 0.14 10.84
C LYS A 74 7.17 0.89 9.61
N ILE A 75 6.44 1.88 9.15
CA ILE A 75 6.84 2.71 8.00
C ILE A 75 8.18 3.39 8.29
N GLN A 76 8.35 3.94 9.49
CA GLN A 76 9.61 4.58 9.85
C GLN A 76 10.78 3.59 9.77
N SER A 77 10.61 2.39 10.32
CA SER A 77 11.68 1.39 10.27
C SER A 77 11.98 0.93 8.84
N LEU A 78 10.95 0.80 8.01
CA LEU A 78 11.13 0.40 6.60
C LEU A 78 11.89 1.47 5.80
N THR A 79 11.60 2.74 6.03
CA THR A 79 12.28 3.84 5.31
C THR A 79 13.73 4.03 5.74
N LEU A 80 14.13 3.49 6.89
CA LEU A 80 15.52 3.50 7.32
C LEU A 80 16.37 2.43 6.64
N LEU A 81 15.74 1.43 6.03
CA LEU A 81 16.46 0.38 5.29
C LEU A 81 17.00 0.95 3.98
N SER A 82 18.06 0.32 3.45
CA SER A 82 18.60 0.70 2.14
C SER A 82 17.75 0.15 1.00
N ALA A 83 17.08 -0.99 1.22
CA ALA A 83 16.23 -1.63 0.22
C ALA A 83 14.87 -0.92 0.12
N ASP A 84 14.29 -0.97 -1.08
CA ASP A 84 12.94 -0.45 -1.31
C ASP A 84 11.90 -1.37 -0.66
N THR A 85 10.75 -0.80 -0.30
CA THR A 85 9.60 -1.54 0.21
C THR A 85 8.42 -1.34 -0.72
N HIS A 86 7.79 -2.44 -1.08
CA HIS A 86 6.65 -2.48 -1.97
C HIS A 86 5.41 -2.97 -1.22
N PHE A 87 4.28 -2.35 -1.51
CA PHE A 87 2.97 -2.79 -1.04
C PHE A 87 2.11 -3.06 -2.27
N ALA A 88 1.35 -4.13 -2.27
CA ALA A 88 0.56 -4.50 -3.44
C ALA A 88 -0.90 -4.74 -3.06
N VAL A 89 -1.80 -4.06 -3.77
CA VAL A 89 -3.25 -4.31 -3.68
C VAL A 89 -3.58 -5.48 -4.59
N GLY A 90 -4.41 -6.39 -4.11
CA GLY A 90 -4.83 -7.56 -4.88
C GLY A 90 -5.81 -7.22 -6.00
N PRO A 91 -6.08 -8.19 -6.86
CA PRO A 91 -7.11 -8.03 -7.89
C PRO A 91 -8.51 -7.93 -7.26
N ALA A 92 -9.51 -7.63 -8.08
CA ALA A 92 -10.89 -7.44 -7.60
C ALA A 92 -11.42 -8.62 -6.79
N GLU A 93 -11.03 -9.84 -7.15
CA GLU A 93 -11.44 -11.06 -6.44
C GLU A 93 -10.58 -11.38 -5.21
N GLY A 94 -9.61 -10.56 -4.87
CA GLY A 94 -8.67 -10.79 -3.78
C GLY A 94 -7.54 -11.73 -4.17
N TRP A 95 -6.60 -11.95 -3.23
CA TRP A 95 -5.43 -12.79 -3.50
C TRP A 95 -5.77 -14.27 -3.60
N GLN A 96 -6.79 -14.71 -2.87
CA GLN A 96 -7.15 -16.13 -2.75
C GLN A 96 -5.92 -16.95 -2.29
N ASN A 97 -5.54 -18.00 -3.01
CA ASN A 97 -4.37 -18.82 -2.67
C ASN A 97 -3.08 -18.36 -3.34
N ARG A 98 -3.06 -17.15 -3.89
CA ARG A 98 -1.90 -16.62 -4.63
C ARG A 98 -0.97 -15.87 -3.69
N GLY A 99 0.33 -15.89 -4.00
CA GLY A 99 1.31 -15.10 -3.28
C GLY A 99 1.50 -15.49 -1.82
N GLN A 100 1.25 -16.76 -1.45
CA GLN A 100 1.28 -17.20 -0.06
C GLN A 100 2.66 -17.08 0.58
N HIS A 101 3.71 -17.04 -0.21
CA HIS A 101 5.08 -16.91 0.28
C HIS A 101 5.45 -15.47 0.65
N HIS A 102 4.61 -14.49 0.32
CA HIS A 102 4.84 -13.10 0.67
C HIS A 102 4.15 -12.73 1.99
N PRO A 103 4.79 -11.92 2.84
CA PRO A 103 4.12 -11.42 4.03
C PRO A 103 2.94 -10.54 3.66
N ARG A 104 1.95 -10.51 4.53
CA ARG A 104 0.72 -9.76 4.30
C ARG A 104 0.45 -8.82 5.47
N ILE A 105 -0.05 -7.64 5.14
CA ILE A 105 -0.53 -6.70 6.15
C ILE A 105 -1.99 -6.38 5.87
N SER A 106 -2.74 -6.16 6.94
CA SER A 106 -4.18 -5.90 6.87
C SER A 106 -4.47 -4.47 7.26
N LEU A 107 -5.28 -3.79 6.43
CA LEU A 107 -5.83 -2.48 6.78
C LEU A 107 -6.95 -2.62 7.80
N SER A 108 -7.66 -3.75 7.76
CA SER A 108 -8.78 -4.05 8.63
C SER A 108 -9.13 -5.52 8.44
N GLU A 109 -9.75 -6.13 9.44
CA GLU A 109 -10.30 -7.47 9.29
C GLU A 109 -11.51 -7.50 8.35
N MET A 110 -12.09 -6.33 8.07
CA MET A 110 -13.17 -6.21 7.10
C MET A 110 -12.63 -6.22 5.68
N THR A 111 -13.42 -6.76 4.76
CA THR A 111 -13.07 -6.80 3.34
C THR A 111 -13.49 -5.49 2.67
N PHE A 112 -12.59 -4.90 1.88
CA PHE A 112 -12.88 -3.70 1.09
C PHE A 112 -12.77 -4.02 -0.39
N PRO A 113 -13.55 -3.32 -1.25
CA PRO A 113 -13.26 -3.35 -2.68
C PRO A 113 -11.81 -2.94 -2.92
N HIS A 114 -11.17 -3.55 -3.93
CA HIS A 114 -9.74 -3.33 -4.16
C HIS A 114 -9.39 -1.85 -4.43
N GLU A 115 -10.27 -1.10 -5.13
CA GLU A 115 -10.02 0.32 -5.38
C GLU A 115 -10.09 1.14 -4.09
N LEU A 116 -11.05 0.83 -3.21
CA LEU A 116 -11.14 1.51 -1.92
C LEU A 116 -9.95 1.17 -1.03
N ALA A 117 -9.49 -0.09 -1.06
CA ALA A 117 -8.31 -0.49 -0.30
C ALA A 117 -7.08 0.34 -0.72
N ALA A 118 -6.92 0.64 -2.00
CA ALA A 118 -5.83 1.48 -2.48
C ALA A 118 -5.86 2.87 -1.83
N VAL A 119 -7.04 3.50 -1.80
CA VAL A 119 -7.21 4.83 -1.20
C VAL A 119 -6.97 4.79 0.30
N LEU A 120 -7.53 3.78 0.98
CA LEU A 120 -7.34 3.63 2.43
C LEU A 120 -5.87 3.44 2.77
N PHE A 121 -5.13 2.69 1.96
CA PHE A 121 -3.70 2.53 2.16
C PHE A 121 -2.99 3.88 2.02
N LEU A 122 -3.30 4.65 0.98
CA LEU A 122 -2.68 5.96 0.78
C LEU A 122 -2.98 6.90 1.94
N GLU A 123 -4.20 6.88 2.47
CA GLU A 123 -4.57 7.69 3.62
C GLU A 123 -3.76 7.27 4.85
N GLN A 124 -3.67 5.98 5.12
CA GLN A 124 -2.93 5.49 6.28
C GLN A 124 -1.42 5.73 6.12
N LEU A 125 -0.89 5.64 4.92
CA LEU A 125 0.52 5.98 4.67
C LEU A 125 0.78 7.47 4.93
N TYR A 126 -0.09 8.35 4.44
CA TYR A 126 0.00 9.77 4.72
C TYR A 126 -0.07 10.03 6.23
N ARG A 127 -1.03 9.40 6.91
CA ARG A 127 -1.19 9.50 8.37
C ARG A 127 0.08 9.04 9.10
N ALA A 128 0.67 7.92 8.68
CA ALA A 128 1.89 7.40 9.27
C ALA A 128 3.03 8.42 9.16
N ILE A 129 3.18 9.04 8.00
CA ILE A 129 4.21 10.05 7.78
C ILE A 129 3.96 11.28 8.65
N GLN A 130 2.71 11.71 8.78
CA GLN A 130 2.37 12.85 9.63
C GLN A 130 2.60 12.54 11.11
N ILE A 131 2.28 11.33 11.57
CA ILE A 131 2.58 10.90 12.94
C ILE A 131 4.09 10.98 13.18
N ASN A 132 4.89 10.46 12.27
CA ASN A 132 6.35 10.44 12.42
C ASN A 132 6.96 11.85 12.39
N LYS A 133 6.33 12.79 11.70
CA LYS A 133 6.74 14.21 11.71
C LYS A 133 6.23 14.98 12.92
N GLY A 134 5.31 14.39 13.68
CA GLY A 134 4.74 15.06 14.86
C GLY A 134 3.73 16.14 14.56
N THR A 135 3.07 16.09 13.39
CA THR A 135 2.03 17.08 13.03
C THR A 135 0.71 16.73 13.72
N SER A 136 -0.28 17.62 13.60
CA SER A 136 -1.59 17.45 14.23
C SER A 136 -2.59 16.68 13.38
N TYR A 137 -2.18 16.10 12.27
CA TYR A 137 -3.10 15.41 11.35
C TYR A 137 -3.83 14.24 12.03
N HIS A 138 -3.09 13.41 12.77
CA HIS A 138 -3.66 12.23 13.42
C HIS A 138 -4.47 12.63 14.66
N LYS A 139 -5.71 12.17 14.70
CA LYS A 139 -6.58 12.27 15.88
C LYS A 139 -6.86 10.86 16.37
N ALA A 140 -6.45 10.58 17.57
CA ALA A 140 -6.67 9.27 18.19
C ALA A 140 -8.10 9.16 18.73
#